data_72af3dc6f1ef6a15c48ea6e6d146a848
#
_entry.id   72af3dc6f1ef6a15c48ea6e6d146a848
#
_cell.length_a   1.000
_cell.length_b   1.000
_cell.length_c   1.000
_cell.angle_alpha   90.00
_cell.angle_beta   90.00
_cell.angle_gamma   90.00
#
_symmetry.space_group_name_H-M   'P 1'
#
loop_
_entity.id
_entity.type
_entity.pdbx_description
1 polymer ?
#
loop_
_entity_poly.entity_id
_entity_poly.type
_entity_poly.pdbx_seq_one_letter_code
_entity_poly.pdbx_strand_id
1 'polypeptide(L)'
;VTAGPLAGRIAVVAGATRGAGRGIAVALGAAGATVYCTGRSTRAGRSEMDRPETIEETAELVGAAGGRGVAMRCDHTLPEDVDGLRARLERDEGGRLDVLVNDVWGGDGLVEWGLPFWEQDLGAGLHAWRNGVESHLVTSHRLVPLMAARGRGLVIEVTDGDRDDYRGTLFYDLVKASVIRLAVAQAAELAGHGVTAVALTPGFLRSEAMLDHFGVTEERWRDGVAADPHFAISETPAYVGRAVAALAADPGVSRFAGRALSSWVLAREYGFTDADGSRPDWGRWFADVVQAGRDPEAVDPSRYR
;
A
#
# COMPACT_ATOMS: atom_id res chain seq x y z
N VAL A 1 -19.26 2.34 23.37
CA VAL A 1 -18.11 2.10 22.47
C VAL A 1 -17.43 3.44 22.28
N THR A 2 -16.19 3.60 22.73
CA THR A 2 -15.39 4.81 22.47
C THR A 2 -15.13 4.92 20.98
N ALA A 3 -15.32 6.13 20.42
CA ALA A 3 -15.04 6.39 19.02
C ALA A 3 -13.56 6.06 18.71
N GLY A 4 -13.30 5.38 17.61
CA GLY A 4 -11.92 5.03 17.19
C GLY A 4 -11.07 6.28 16.91
N PRO A 5 -9.74 6.15 16.88
CA PRO A 5 -8.83 7.30 16.73
C PRO A 5 -9.00 8.06 15.40
N LEU A 6 -9.61 7.44 14.39
CA LEU A 6 -9.91 8.04 13.10
C LEU A 6 -11.40 8.32 12.89
N ALA A 7 -12.21 8.33 13.97
CA ALA A 7 -13.64 8.65 13.86
C ALA A 7 -13.84 10.02 13.19
N GLY A 8 -14.71 10.04 12.17
CA GLY A 8 -14.99 11.24 11.37
C GLY A 8 -13.89 11.63 10.37
N ARG A 9 -12.81 10.87 10.24
CA ARG A 9 -11.82 11.04 9.17
C ARG A 9 -12.30 10.38 7.86
N ILE A 10 -11.96 11.02 6.76
CA ILE A 10 -12.24 10.54 5.40
C ILE A 10 -10.94 10.08 4.76
N ALA A 11 -10.91 8.84 4.31
CA ALA A 11 -9.78 8.25 3.62
C ALA A 11 -10.16 7.78 2.21
N VAL A 12 -9.23 7.90 1.27
CA VAL A 12 -9.27 7.24 -0.03
C VAL A 12 -8.13 6.25 -0.10
N VAL A 13 -8.41 5.01 -0.47
CA VAL A 13 -7.41 3.99 -0.78
C VAL A 13 -7.55 3.64 -2.26
N ALA A 14 -6.63 4.14 -3.06
CA ALA A 14 -6.48 3.82 -4.47
C ALA A 14 -5.77 2.47 -4.59
N GLY A 15 -6.42 1.49 -5.24
CA GLY A 15 -5.92 0.11 -5.30
C GLY A 15 -6.40 -0.77 -4.14
N ALA A 16 -7.58 -0.48 -3.57
CA ALA A 16 -8.13 -1.18 -2.39
C ALA A 16 -8.71 -2.57 -2.67
N THR A 17 -8.45 -3.18 -3.82
CA THR A 17 -9.12 -4.44 -4.23
C THR A 17 -8.60 -5.64 -3.43
N ARG A 18 -7.29 -5.72 -3.18
CA ARG A 18 -6.59 -6.86 -2.55
C ARG A 18 -5.28 -6.40 -1.90
N GLY A 19 -4.54 -7.35 -1.31
CA GLY A 19 -3.18 -7.16 -0.81
C GLY A 19 -3.06 -6.01 0.17
N ALA A 20 -2.03 -5.19 0.02
CA ALA A 20 -1.75 -4.05 0.91
C ALA A 20 -2.94 -3.09 0.96
N GLY A 21 -3.50 -2.68 -0.19
CA GLY A 21 -4.61 -1.74 -0.25
C GLY A 21 -5.86 -2.22 0.48
N ARG A 22 -6.21 -3.50 0.37
CA ARG A 22 -7.31 -4.10 1.16
C ARG A 22 -7.00 -4.04 2.66
N GLY A 23 -5.81 -4.50 3.07
CA GLY A 23 -5.39 -4.48 4.48
C GLY A 23 -5.37 -3.07 5.06
N ILE A 24 -4.89 -2.10 4.30
CA ILE A 24 -4.88 -0.67 4.67
C ILE A 24 -6.31 -0.13 4.84
N ALA A 25 -7.20 -0.40 3.88
CA ALA A 25 -8.59 0.04 3.95
C ALA A 25 -9.30 -0.51 5.20
N VAL A 26 -9.13 -1.81 5.47
CA VAL A 26 -9.73 -2.47 6.65
C VAL A 26 -9.17 -1.91 7.94
N ALA A 27 -7.87 -1.67 8.04
CA ALA A 27 -7.24 -1.11 9.24
C ALA A 27 -7.68 0.33 9.52
N LEU A 28 -7.83 1.17 8.49
CA LEU A 28 -8.39 2.51 8.61
C LEU A 28 -9.86 2.46 9.08
N GLY A 29 -10.64 1.50 8.56
CA GLY A 29 -12.00 1.23 9.03
C GLY A 29 -12.07 0.80 10.49
N ALA A 30 -11.22 -0.12 10.91
CA ALA A 30 -11.11 -0.57 12.30
C ALA A 30 -10.76 0.60 13.26
N ALA A 31 -10.04 1.60 12.75
CA ALA A 31 -9.76 2.84 13.49
C ALA A 31 -10.92 3.85 13.46
N GLY A 32 -12.05 3.56 12.79
CA GLY A 32 -13.27 4.36 12.77
C GLY A 32 -13.41 5.32 11.57
N ALA A 33 -12.55 5.22 10.57
CA ALA A 33 -12.61 6.09 9.39
C ALA A 33 -13.77 5.71 8.43
N THR A 34 -14.18 6.68 7.62
CA THR A 34 -14.88 6.44 6.37
C THR A 34 -13.81 6.21 5.30
N VAL A 35 -13.89 5.09 4.59
CA VAL A 35 -12.88 4.67 3.60
C VAL A 35 -13.53 4.49 2.24
N TYR A 36 -13.12 5.28 1.27
CA TYR A 36 -13.42 5.09 -0.14
C TYR A 36 -12.45 4.04 -0.69
N CYS A 37 -12.98 2.83 -0.94
CA CYS A 37 -12.25 1.70 -1.51
C CYS A 37 -12.36 1.80 -3.03
N THR A 38 -11.27 2.16 -3.71
CA THR A 38 -11.28 2.41 -5.15
C THR A 38 -10.36 1.47 -5.91
N GLY A 39 -10.72 1.17 -7.15
CA GLY A 39 -10.00 0.27 -8.04
C GLY A 39 -10.87 -0.14 -9.22
N ARG A 40 -10.31 -0.95 -10.11
CA ARG A 40 -10.99 -1.36 -11.35
C ARG A 40 -11.83 -2.64 -11.21
N SER A 41 -11.44 -3.54 -10.29
CA SER A 41 -12.14 -4.82 -10.11
C SER A 41 -13.35 -4.65 -9.22
N THR A 42 -14.52 -4.94 -9.77
CA THR A 42 -15.84 -4.85 -9.14
C THR A 42 -16.58 -6.18 -9.29
N ARG A 43 -17.69 -6.36 -8.58
CA ARG A 43 -18.60 -7.49 -8.80
C ARG A 43 -19.18 -7.54 -10.21
N ALA A 44 -19.29 -6.40 -10.88
CA ALA A 44 -19.80 -6.30 -12.25
C ALA A 44 -18.74 -6.59 -13.32
N GLY A 45 -17.45 -6.50 -13.00
CA GLY A 45 -16.38 -6.75 -13.95
C GLY A 45 -15.00 -6.75 -13.30
N ARG A 46 -14.13 -7.65 -13.75
CA ARG A 46 -12.74 -7.78 -13.30
C ARG A 46 -11.81 -6.88 -14.11
N SER A 47 -10.68 -6.53 -13.54
CA SER A 47 -9.56 -5.93 -14.27
C SER A 47 -8.83 -7.00 -15.10
N GLU A 48 -7.84 -6.56 -15.89
CA GLU A 48 -6.96 -7.45 -16.69
C GLU A 48 -6.21 -8.50 -15.87
N MET A 49 -6.11 -8.33 -14.55
CA MET A 49 -5.50 -9.33 -13.66
C MET A 49 -6.39 -10.56 -13.43
N ASP A 50 -7.66 -10.50 -13.84
CA ASP A 50 -8.69 -11.57 -13.75
C ASP A 50 -8.80 -12.26 -12.39
N ARG A 51 -8.53 -11.54 -11.31
CA ARG A 51 -8.66 -12.06 -9.95
C ARG A 51 -10.06 -11.82 -9.37
N PRO A 52 -10.52 -12.68 -8.42
CA PRO A 52 -11.89 -12.63 -7.92
C PRO A 52 -12.18 -11.49 -6.95
N GLU A 53 -11.14 -10.93 -6.29
CA GLU A 53 -11.29 -9.93 -5.25
C GLU A 53 -11.88 -8.62 -5.81
N THR A 54 -12.77 -7.98 -5.04
CA THR A 54 -13.48 -6.77 -5.46
C THR A 54 -13.39 -5.64 -4.45
N ILE A 55 -13.58 -4.40 -4.91
CA ILE A 55 -13.64 -3.23 -4.03
C ILE A 55 -14.88 -3.23 -3.14
N GLU A 56 -15.98 -3.84 -3.58
CA GLU A 56 -17.21 -3.96 -2.79
C GLU A 56 -16.98 -4.87 -1.58
N GLU A 57 -16.31 -6.00 -1.80
CA GLU A 57 -15.93 -6.89 -0.69
C GLU A 57 -15.03 -6.17 0.32
N THR A 58 -14.05 -5.40 -0.15
CA THR A 58 -13.21 -4.59 0.73
C THR A 58 -14.02 -3.56 1.52
N ALA A 59 -14.97 -2.88 0.89
CA ALA A 59 -15.84 -1.92 1.57
C ALA A 59 -16.72 -2.60 2.64
N GLU A 60 -17.20 -3.82 2.39
CA GLU A 60 -17.93 -4.62 3.39
C GLU A 60 -17.04 -5.00 4.57
N LEU A 61 -15.78 -5.41 4.31
CA LEU A 61 -14.79 -5.70 5.36
C LEU A 61 -14.47 -4.46 6.20
N VAL A 62 -14.37 -3.27 5.60
CA VAL A 62 -14.24 -2.00 6.31
C VAL A 62 -15.43 -1.77 7.25
N GLY A 63 -16.66 -2.02 6.77
CA GLY A 63 -17.88 -1.94 7.58
C GLY A 63 -17.88 -2.94 8.73
N ALA A 64 -17.52 -4.18 8.48
CA ALA A 64 -17.41 -5.23 9.49
C ALA A 64 -16.34 -4.93 10.56
N ALA A 65 -15.29 -4.19 10.20
CA ALA A 65 -14.24 -3.76 11.11
C ALA A 65 -14.64 -2.54 11.99
N GLY A 66 -15.80 -1.90 11.74
CA GLY A 66 -16.31 -0.80 12.55
C GLY A 66 -16.22 0.59 11.91
N GLY A 67 -15.74 0.69 10.65
CA GLY A 67 -15.72 1.90 9.87
C GLY A 67 -16.92 2.05 8.93
N ARG A 68 -16.82 2.96 7.96
CA ARG A 68 -17.77 3.08 6.84
C ARG A 68 -17.04 2.87 5.54
N GLY A 69 -17.24 1.72 4.89
CA GLY A 69 -16.70 1.42 3.56
C GLY A 69 -17.57 1.97 2.44
N VAL A 70 -16.97 2.58 1.43
CA VAL A 70 -17.62 3.08 0.23
C VAL A 70 -16.87 2.55 -0.98
N ALA A 71 -17.43 1.59 -1.71
CA ALA A 71 -16.86 1.11 -2.95
C ALA A 71 -17.15 2.09 -4.08
N MET A 72 -16.13 2.43 -4.87
CA MET A 72 -16.29 3.24 -6.07
C MET A 72 -15.29 2.79 -7.15
N ARG A 73 -15.82 2.31 -8.29
CA ARG A 73 -14.96 1.98 -9.43
C ARG A 73 -14.22 3.23 -9.88
N CYS A 74 -12.90 3.11 -10.02
CA CYS A 74 -12.03 4.18 -10.50
C CYS A 74 -10.82 3.54 -11.18
N ASP A 75 -10.57 3.88 -12.42
CA ASP A 75 -9.31 3.65 -13.08
C ASP A 75 -8.42 4.88 -12.83
N HIS A 76 -7.45 4.73 -11.96
CA HIS A 76 -6.58 5.81 -11.52
C HIS A 76 -5.59 6.29 -12.61
N THR A 77 -5.51 5.60 -13.74
CA THR A 77 -4.77 6.06 -14.92
C THR A 77 -5.57 7.01 -15.80
N LEU A 78 -6.90 7.14 -15.53
CA LEU A 78 -7.82 8.01 -16.27
C LEU A 78 -8.18 9.24 -15.43
N PRO A 79 -7.76 10.45 -15.84
CA PRO A 79 -8.09 11.68 -15.10
C PRO A 79 -9.59 11.87 -14.86
N GLU A 80 -10.44 11.51 -15.83
CA GLU A 80 -11.90 11.64 -15.73
C GLU A 80 -12.51 10.74 -14.65
N ASP A 81 -11.99 9.53 -14.44
CA ASP A 81 -12.45 8.64 -13.37
C ASP A 81 -12.08 9.25 -11.99
N VAL A 82 -10.88 9.81 -11.86
CA VAL A 82 -10.43 10.47 -10.62
C VAL A 82 -11.19 11.79 -10.39
N ASP A 83 -11.52 12.55 -11.44
CA ASP A 83 -12.40 13.72 -11.33
C ASP A 83 -13.81 13.32 -10.84
N GLY A 84 -14.33 12.18 -11.29
CA GLY A 84 -15.56 11.58 -10.76
C GLY A 84 -15.47 11.24 -9.26
N LEU A 85 -14.34 10.69 -8.82
CA LEU A 85 -14.08 10.40 -7.40
C LEU A 85 -14.00 11.71 -6.59
N ARG A 86 -13.32 12.72 -7.10
CA ARG A 86 -13.27 14.05 -6.47
C ARG A 86 -14.66 14.65 -6.32
N ALA A 87 -15.46 14.67 -7.38
CA ALA A 87 -16.84 15.18 -7.34
C ALA A 87 -17.71 14.40 -6.33
N ARG A 88 -17.46 13.10 -6.17
CA ARG A 88 -18.12 12.28 -5.16
C ARG A 88 -17.75 12.71 -3.75
N LEU A 89 -16.46 12.96 -3.45
CA LEU A 89 -15.99 13.46 -2.16
C LEU A 89 -16.54 14.86 -1.87
N GLU A 90 -16.60 15.74 -2.86
CA GLU A 90 -17.18 17.08 -2.72
C GLU A 90 -18.66 17.02 -2.35
N ARG A 91 -19.43 16.16 -2.99
CA ARG A 91 -20.87 16.00 -2.76
C ARG A 91 -21.19 15.33 -1.41
N ASP A 92 -20.50 14.21 -1.10
CA ASP A 92 -20.88 13.37 0.03
C ASP A 92 -20.18 13.77 1.33
N GLU A 93 -18.98 14.35 1.24
CA GLU A 93 -18.13 14.67 2.39
C GLU A 93 -17.79 16.17 2.48
N GLY A 94 -18.39 17.00 1.61
CA GLY A 94 -18.09 18.44 1.57
C GLY A 94 -16.64 18.74 1.18
N GLY A 95 -16.03 17.92 0.32
CA GLY A 95 -14.64 18.05 -0.09
C GLY A 95 -13.62 17.69 1.00
N ARG A 96 -14.04 16.99 2.05
CA ARG A 96 -13.10 16.52 3.08
C ARG A 96 -12.34 15.30 2.60
N LEU A 97 -11.03 15.37 2.72
CA LEU A 97 -10.12 14.24 2.55
C LEU A 97 -9.01 14.41 3.60
N ASP A 98 -8.85 13.44 4.48
CA ASP A 98 -7.85 13.48 5.55
C ASP A 98 -6.66 12.55 5.25
N VAL A 99 -6.90 11.42 4.56
CA VAL A 99 -5.87 10.44 4.19
C VAL A 99 -6.05 10.01 2.75
N LEU A 100 -5.00 10.09 1.95
CA LEU A 100 -4.91 9.52 0.61
C LEU A 100 -3.83 8.45 0.62
N VAL A 101 -4.18 7.23 0.24
CA VAL A 101 -3.24 6.13 0.05
C VAL A 101 -3.24 5.75 -1.43
N ASN A 102 -2.10 5.88 -2.06
CA ASN A 102 -1.85 5.41 -3.43
C ASN A 102 -1.16 4.03 -3.36
N ASP A 103 -1.91 2.97 -3.72
CA ASP A 103 -1.46 1.57 -3.74
C ASP A 103 -1.84 0.88 -5.07
N VAL A 104 -2.01 1.67 -6.13
CA VAL A 104 -2.26 1.08 -7.46
C VAL A 104 -0.97 0.48 -7.99
N TRP A 105 -1.02 -0.83 -8.32
CA TRP A 105 0.12 -1.52 -8.92
C TRP A 105 -0.27 -2.22 -10.23
N GLY A 106 -0.93 -3.38 -10.17
CA GLY A 106 -1.38 -4.10 -11.37
C GLY A 106 -0.25 -4.52 -12.32
N GLY A 107 0.98 -4.66 -11.82
CA GLY A 107 2.16 -4.93 -12.62
C GLY A 107 2.73 -6.35 -12.49
N ASP A 108 2.16 -7.20 -11.62
CA ASP A 108 2.75 -8.52 -11.32
C ASP A 108 2.90 -9.40 -12.58
N GLY A 109 1.91 -9.37 -13.48
CA GLY A 109 1.96 -10.09 -14.75
C GLY A 109 2.69 -9.36 -15.88
N LEU A 110 3.18 -8.14 -15.65
CA LEU A 110 3.85 -7.29 -16.63
C LEU A 110 5.37 -7.21 -16.43
N VAL A 111 5.87 -7.73 -15.30
CA VAL A 111 7.28 -7.67 -14.94
C VAL A 111 7.96 -9.00 -15.26
N GLU A 112 9.02 -8.93 -16.03
CA GLU A 112 9.86 -10.08 -16.37
C GLU A 112 11.12 -10.10 -15.49
N TRP A 113 11.32 -11.22 -14.79
CA TRP A 113 12.47 -11.42 -13.92
C TRP A 113 13.55 -12.26 -14.61
N GLY A 114 14.82 -11.99 -14.29
CA GLY A 114 15.96 -12.78 -14.79
C GLY A 114 16.37 -12.47 -16.22
N LEU A 115 15.72 -11.54 -16.92
CA LEU A 115 16.11 -11.05 -18.23
C LEU A 115 16.79 -9.67 -18.12
N PRO A 116 17.83 -9.40 -18.92
CA PRO A 116 18.38 -8.07 -19.06
C PRO A 116 17.32 -7.14 -19.67
N PHE A 117 17.32 -5.85 -19.29
CA PHE A 117 16.23 -4.92 -19.65
C PHE A 117 16.00 -4.76 -21.17
N TRP A 118 17.05 -4.95 -22.00
CA TRP A 118 16.94 -4.84 -23.46
C TRP A 118 16.29 -6.07 -24.14
N GLU A 119 16.05 -7.14 -23.39
CA GLU A 119 15.32 -8.33 -23.80
C GLU A 119 13.91 -8.41 -23.23
N GLN A 120 13.58 -7.55 -22.25
CA GLN A 120 12.26 -7.46 -21.66
C GLN A 120 11.25 -6.80 -22.61
N ASP A 121 9.96 -7.11 -22.48
CA ASP A 121 8.92 -6.46 -23.26
C ASP A 121 8.77 -4.98 -22.81
N LEU A 122 9.17 -4.07 -23.68
CA LEU A 122 9.07 -2.63 -23.46
C LEU A 122 7.62 -2.19 -23.25
N GLY A 123 6.67 -2.77 -23.99
CA GLY A 123 5.24 -2.43 -23.86
C GLY A 123 4.70 -2.80 -22.49
N ALA A 124 5.00 -3.99 -22.00
CA ALA A 124 4.64 -4.47 -20.66
C ALA A 124 5.31 -3.59 -19.58
N GLY A 125 6.59 -3.28 -19.71
CA GLY A 125 7.32 -2.42 -18.78
C GLY A 125 6.74 -1.00 -18.69
N LEU A 126 6.40 -0.38 -19.82
CA LEU A 126 5.74 0.93 -19.84
C LEU A 126 4.31 0.87 -19.29
N HIS A 127 3.60 -0.24 -19.49
CA HIS A 127 2.29 -0.44 -18.88
C HIS A 127 2.39 -0.56 -17.35
N ALA A 128 3.36 -1.31 -16.84
CA ALA A 128 3.64 -1.38 -15.40
C ALA A 128 3.95 0.00 -14.80
N TRP A 129 4.75 0.82 -15.52
CA TRP A 129 5.06 2.19 -15.11
C TRP A 129 3.80 3.07 -15.08
N ARG A 130 2.94 2.98 -16.11
CA ARG A 130 1.66 3.69 -16.15
C ARG A 130 0.77 3.31 -14.97
N ASN A 131 0.64 2.01 -14.70
CA ASN A 131 -0.17 1.53 -13.58
C ASN A 131 0.39 1.97 -12.22
N GLY A 132 1.70 1.90 -12.00
CA GLY A 132 2.31 2.13 -10.69
C GLY A 132 2.82 3.55 -10.43
N VAL A 133 2.95 4.41 -11.45
CA VAL A 133 3.46 5.78 -11.28
C VAL A 133 2.47 6.83 -11.81
N GLU A 134 2.03 6.72 -13.06
CA GLU A 134 1.10 7.69 -13.65
C GLU A 134 -0.21 7.73 -12.85
N SER A 135 -0.73 6.59 -12.42
CA SER A 135 -1.94 6.50 -11.58
C SER A 135 -1.80 7.26 -10.26
N HIS A 136 -0.64 7.17 -9.59
CA HIS A 136 -0.34 7.90 -8.35
C HIS A 136 -0.28 9.41 -8.60
N LEU A 137 0.37 9.82 -9.70
CA LEU A 137 0.44 11.22 -10.12
C LEU A 137 -0.94 11.81 -10.41
N VAL A 138 -1.75 11.11 -11.24
CA VAL A 138 -3.11 11.55 -11.60
C VAL A 138 -3.97 11.67 -10.34
N THR A 139 -3.94 10.65 -9.49
CA THR A 139 -4.73 10.62 -8.26
C THR A 139 -4.33 11.77 -7.32
N SER A 140 -3.04 11.92 -7.05
CA SER A 140 -2.55 12.98 -6.17
C SER A 140 -2.84 14.37 -6.75
N HIS A 141 -2.63 14.57 -8.05
CA HIS A 141 -2.90 15.86 -8.70
C HIS A 141 -4.36 16.30 -8.57
N ARG A 142 -5.31 15.36 -8.62
CA ARG A 142 -6.75 15.66 -8.51
C ARG A 142 -7.24 15.78 -7.07
N LEU A 143 -6.71 14.99 -6.13
CA LEU A 143 -7.26 14.88 -4.79
C LEU A 143 -6.50 15.71 -3.73
N VAL A 144 -5.19 15.87 -3.85
CA VAL A 144 -4.37 16.64 -2.88
C VAL A 144 -4.83 18.10 -2.73
N PRO A 145 -5.32 18.80 -3.78
CA PRO A 145 -5.88 20.14 -3.60
C PRO A 145 -7.00 20.23 -2.56
N LEU A 146 -7.78 19.17 -2.33
CA LEU A 146 -8.80 19.13 -1.27
C LEU A 146 -8.16 19.19 0.12
N MET A 147 -7.01 18.55 0.31
CA MET A 147 -6.23 18.58 1.56
C MET A 147 -5.54 19.93 1.76
N ALA A 148 -4.87 20.43 0.72
CA ALA A 148 -4.13 21.69 0.76
C ALA A 148 -5.06 22.88 1.07
N ALA A 149 -6.26 22.93 0.48
CA ALA A 149 -7.25 23.96 0.77
C ALA A 149 -7.71 23.96 2.23
N ARG A 150 -7.59 22.82 2.94
CA ARG A 150 -7.96 22.65 4.35
C ARG A 150 -6.79 22.79 5.32
N GLY A 151 -5.57 22.91 4.78
CA GLY A 151 -4.36 23.02 5.58
C GLY A 151 -4.03 21.77 6.39
N ARG A 152 -4.50 20.57 5.95
CA ARG A 152 -4.20 19.31 6.63
C ARG A 152 -4.45 18.11 5.73
N GLY A 153 -3.64 17.07 5.87
CA GLY A 153 -3.78 15.80 5.17
C GLY A 153 -2.55 14.92 5.30
N LEU A 154 -2.74 13.67 4.97
CA LEU A 154 -1.66 12.67 4.88
C LEU A 154 -1.76 11.94 3.54
N VAL A 155 -0.70 12.00 2.75
CA VAL A 155 -0.53 11.24 1.50
C VAL A 155 0.47 10.13 1.76
N ILE A 156 0.11 8.91 1.41
CA ILE A 156 0.96 7.72 1.54
C ILE A 156 1.10 7.09 0.17
N GLU A 157 2.34 7.03 -0.31
CA GLU A 157 2.73 6.40 -1.56
C GLU A 157 3.26 5.00 -1.24
N VAL A 158 2.48 3.94 -1.54
CA VAL A 158 2.87 2.56 -1.25
C VAL A 158 3.83 2.05 -2.31
N THR A 159 4.97 1.52 -1.86
CA THR A 159 6.07 1.12 -2.72
C THR A 159 6.67 -0.22 -2.28
N ASP A 160 7.83 -0.58 -2.81
CA ASP A 160 8.68 -1.66 -2.33
C ASP A 160 10.08 -1.12 -2.03
N GLY A 161 10.58 -1.45 -0.82
CA GLY A 161 11.87 -1.00 -0.30
C GLY A 161 11.86 0.44 0.24
N ASP A 162 12.68 0.65 1.26
CA ASP A 162 12.89 1.94 1.94
C ASP A 162 14.29 2.52 1.69
N ARG A 163 15.03 1.98 0.69
CA ARG A 163 16.41 2.33 0.32
C ARG A 163 16.55 2.41 -1.21
N ASP A 164 17.71 2.89 -1.66
CA ASP A 164 18.07 3.01 -3.08
C ASP A 164 18.70 1.71 -3.65
N ASP A 165 18.43 0.56 -3.03
CA ASP A 165 18.91 -0.73 -3.52
C ASP A 165 18.18 -1.12 -4.82
N TYR A 166 18.90 -1.70 -5.78
CA TYR A 166 18.32 -2.22 -7.02
C TYR A 166 17.42 -3.43 -6.75
N ARG A 167 16.19 -3.40 -7.28
CA ARG A 167 15.10 -4.37 -7.01
C ARG A 167 15.00 -5.48 -8.05
N GLY A 168 16.11 -5.91 -8.62
CA GLY A 168 16.23 -7.13 -9.41
C GLY A 168 15.82 -7.06 -10.88
N THR A 169 14.97 -6.13 -11.30
CA THR A 169 14.62 -5.90 -12.71
C THR A 169 14.30 -4.43 -12.97
N LEU A 170 14.67 -3.92 -14.15
CA LEU A 170 14.68 -2.47 -14.43
C LEU A 170 13.31 -1.83 -14.30
N PHE A 171 12.27 -2.37 -14.92
CA PHE A 171 10.95 -1.72 -14.94
C PHE A 171 10.30 -1.73 -13.55
N TYR A 172 10.46 -2.80 -12.79
CA TYR A 172 9.99 -2.86 -11.41
C TYR A 172 10.71 -1.83 -10.54
N ASP A 173 12.03 -1.81 -10.61
CA ASP A 173 12.87 -0.88 -9.84
C ASP A 173 12.52 0.57 -10.15
N LEU A 174 12.40 0.93 -11.43
CA LEU A 174 12.02 2.28 -11.84
C LEU A 174 10.66 2.69 -11.29
N VAL A 175 9.66 1.80 -11.30
CA VAL A 175 8.35 2.10 -10.71
C VAL A 175 8.49 2.35 -9.23
N LYS A 176 9.10 1.43 -8.48
CA LYS A 176 9.18 1.52 -7.02
C LYS A 176 10.04 2.69 -6.53
N ALA A 177 11.16 2.95 -7.21
CA ALA A 177 12.01 4.12 -6.95
C ALA A 177 11.29 5.44 -7.30
N SER A 178 10.53 5.47 -8.40
CA SER A 178 9.73 6.65 -8.78
C SER A 178 8.68 7.00 -7.73
N VAL A 179 8.02 6.00 -7.13
CA VAL A 179 7.02 6.19 -6.07
C VAL A 179 7.67 6.79 -4.81
N ILE A 180 8.87 6.33 -4.43
CA ILE A 180 9.64 6.94 -3.34
C ILE A 180 9.96 8.41 -3.67
N ARG A 181 10.45 8.66 -4.89
CA ARG A 181 10.79 10.01 -5.33
C ARG A 181 9.57 10.92 -5.38
N LEU A 182 8.40 10.39 -5.76
CA LEU A 182 7.13 11.11 -5.76
C LEU A 182 6.78 11.61 -4.36
N ALA A 183 6.87 10.76 -3.33
CA ALA A 183 6.63 11.16 -1.95
C ALA A 183 7.57 12.29 -1.49
N VAL A 184 8.86 12.23 -1.87
CA VAL A 184 9.85 13.30 -1.58
C VAL A 184 9.45 14.61 -2.23
N ALA A 185 9.07 14.58 -3.52
CA ALA A 185 8.68 15.76 -4.27
C ALA A 185 7.39 16.38 -3.72
N GLN A 186 6.37 15.55 -3.46
CA GLN A 186 5.11 15.97 -2.85
C GLN A 186 5.35 16.62 -1.46
N ALA A 187 6.20 16.02 -0.62
CA ALA A 187 6.50 16.59 0.68
C ALA A 187 7.17 17.96 0.59
N ALA A 188 8.06 18.16 -0.38
CA ALA A 188 8.71 19.45 -0.62
C ALA A 188 7.72 20.53 -1.08
N GLU A 189 6.82 20.19 -2.01
CA GLU A 189 5.82 21.13 -2.55
C GLU A 189 4.67 21.40 -1.57
N LEU A 190 4.36 20.44 -0.70
CA LEU A 190 3.32 20.55 0.34
C LEU A 190 3.83 21.18 1.63
N ALA A 191 5.13 21.50 1.73
CA ALA A 191 5.69 22.22 2.85
C ALA A 191 4.96 23.56 3.05
N GLY A 192 4.44 23.80 4.25
CA GLY A 192 3.64 25.01 4.56
C GLY A 192 2.14 24.88 4.26
N HIS A 193 1.69 23.81 3.61
CA HIS A 193 0.27 23.55 3.36
C HIS A 193 -0.39 22.62 4.38
N GLY A 194 0.32 22.21 5.43
CA GLY A 194 -0.21 21.34 6.48
C GLY A 194 -0.49 19.90 6.02
N VAL A 195 -0.01 19.51 4.85
CA VAL A 195 -0.16 18.17 4.28
C VAL A 195 1.20 17.45 4.34
N THR A 196 1.19 16.24 4.85
CA THR A 196 2.37 15.38 4.93
C THR A 196 2.32 14.33 3.84
N ALA A 197 3.42 14.12 3.12
CA ALA A 197 3.57 13.03 2.17
C ALA A 197 4.73 12.11 2.59
N VAL A 198 4.51 10.78 2.52
CA VAL A 198 5.51 9.76 2.84
C VAL A 198 5.43 8.61 1.83
N ALA A 199 6.52 7.91 1.60
CA ALA A 199 6.49 6.58 0.99
C ALA A 199 6.42 5.51 2.09
N LEU A 200 5.74 4.40 1.82
CA LEU A 200 5.61 3.28 2.75
C LEU A 200 5.78 1.94 2.01
N THR A 201 6.65 1.08 2.53
CA THR A 201 6.81 -0.28 2.04
C THR A 201 6.33 -1.31 3.07
N PRO A 202 5.54 -2.32 2.67
CA PRO A 202 5.44 -3.56 3.43
C PRO A 202 6.77 -4.34 3.34
N GLY A 203 6.91 -5.37 4.18
CA GLY A 203 7.90 -6.41 3.99
C GLY A 203 7.46 -7.43 2.92
N PHE A 204 7.90 -8.67 3.05
CA PHE A 204 7.41 -9.75 2.18
C PHE A 204 5.91 -9.97 2.46
N LEU A 205 5.06 -9.42 1.61
CA LEU A 205 3.63 -9.36 1.85
C LEU A 205 2.94 -10.69 1.51
N ARG A 206 2.22 -11.28 2.45
CA ARG A 206 1.32 -12.42 2.22
C ARG A 206 0.00 -11.93 1.63
N SER A 207 0.05 -11.43 0.41
CA SER A 207 -1.18 -11.10 -0.33
C SER A 207 -1.90 -12.35 -0.83
N GLU A 208 -3.14 -12.20 -1.26
CA GLU A 208 -3.92 -13.28 -1.88
C GLU A 208 -3.16 -13.91 -3.07
N ALA A 209 -2.51 -13.08 -3.87
CA ALA A 209 -1.69 -13.55 -5.00
C ALA A 209 -0.46 -14.35 -4.55
N MET A 210 0.20 -13.96 -3.46
CA MET A 210 1.35 -14.70 -2.92
C MET A 210 0.94 -16.02 -2.26
N LEU A 211 -0.19 -16.05 -1.57
CA LEU A 211 -0.73 -17.30 -1.05
C LEU A 211 -1.06 -18.29 -2.18
N ASP A 212 -1.69 -17.81 -3.25
CA ASP A 212 -1.98 -18.63 -4.44
C ASP A 212 -0.69 -19.09 -5.13
N HIS A 213 0.32 -18.21 -5.25
CA HIS A 213 1.62 -18.55 -5.84
C HIS A 213 2.30 -19.72 -5.11
N PHE A 214 2.23 -19.74 -3.78
CA PHE A 214 2.77 -20.84 -2.98
C PHE A 214 1.79 -22.02 -2.79
N GLY A 215 0.55 -21.92 -3.30
CA GLY A 215 -0.47 -22.96 -3.14
C GLY A 215 -0.89 -23.17 -1.68
N VAL A 216 -0.88 -22.11 -0.87
CA VAL A 216 -1.19 -22.16 0.57
C VAL A 216 -2.37 -21.25 0.92
N THR A 217 -2.93 -21.43 2.13
CA THR A 217 -3.90 -20.50 2.73
C THR A 217 -3.24 -19.70 3.85
N GLU A 218 -3.88 -18.63 4.34
CA GLU A 218 -3.34 -17.85 5.46
C GLU A 218 -3.17 -18.71 6.74
N GLU A 219 -4.04 -19.68 7.00
CA GLU A 219 -3.92 -20.58 8.15
C GLU A 219 -2.71 -21.51 8.02
N ARG A 220 -2.31 -21.83 6.79
CA ARG A 220 -1.23 -22.77 6.46
C ARG A 220 -0.06 -22.11 5.73
N TRP A 221 0.07 -20.79 5.82
CA TRP A 221 1.06 -20.03 5.08
C TRP A 221 2.51 -20.53 5.28
N ARG A 222 2.79 -21.12 6.46
CA ARG A 222 4.12 -21.66 6.77
C ARG A 222 4.55 -22.82 5.87
N ASP A 223 3.61 -23.51 5.25
CA ASP A 223 3.91 -24.56 4.27
C ASP A 223 4.63 -23.99 3.03
N GLY A 224 4.39 -22.72 2.69
CA GLY A 224 5.07 -22.01 1.61
C GLY A 224 6.56 -21.75 1.86
N VAL A 225 7.02 -21.80 3.10
CA VAL A 225 8.45 -21.63 3.46
C VAL A 225 9.32 -22.70 2.82
N ALA A 226 8.77 -23.88 2.55
CA ALA A 226 9.50 -24.94 1.84
C ALA A 226 9.84 -24.59 0.39
N ALA A 227 9.06 -23.71 -0.25
CA ALA A 227 9.31 -23.24 -1.61
C ALA A 227 10.21 -21.98 -1.63
N ASP A 228 10.07 -21.10 -0.64
CA ASP A 228 10.90 -19.92 -0.46
C ASP A 228 11.14 -19.67 1.04
N PRO A 229 12.35 -19.94 1.56
CA PRO A 229 12.69 -19.73 2.98
C PRO A 229 12.51 -18.28 3.45
N HIS A 230 12.60 -17.29 2.56
CA HIS A 230 12.37 -15.88 2.89
C HIS A 230 10.91 -15.60 3.28
N PHE A 231 9.98 -16.43 2.82
CA PHE A 231 8.56 -16.32 3.18
C PHE A 231 8.31 -16.50 4.68
N ALA A 232 9.26 -17.10 5.43
CA ALA A 232 9.21 -17.19 6.88
C ALA A 232 9.08 -15.84 7.59
N ILE A 233 9.54 -14.74 6.96
CA ILE A 233 9.49 -13.37 7.51
C ILE A 233 8.35 -12.54 6.89
N SER A 234 7.46 -13.20 6.17
CA SER A 234 6.34 -12.50 5.53
C SER A 234 5.37 -11.90 6.55
N GLU A 235 4.73 -10.82 6.17
CA GLU A 235 3.70 -10.10 6.94
C GLU A 235 2.32 -10.20 6.27
N THR A 236 1.25 -10.08 7.07
CA THR A 236 -0.10 -9.98 6.51
C THR A 236 -0.38 -8.56 5.98
N PRO A 237 -1.38 -8.39 5.08
CA PRO A 237 -1.87 -7.06 4.72
C PRO A 237 -2.33 -6.20 5.90
N ALA A 238 -2.72 -6.83 7.02
CA ALA A 238 -3.09 -6.10 8.22
C ALA A 238 -1.90 -5.38 8.89
N TYR A 239 -0.68 -5.87 8.73
CA TYR A 239 0.49 -5.26 9.35
C TYR A 239 0.82 -3.90 8.74
N VAL A 240 0.95 -3.80 7.42
CA VAL A 240 1.10 -2.51 6.73
C VAL A 240 -0.15 -1.64 6.92
N GLY A 241 -1.34 -2.24 7.00
CA GLY A 241 -2.57 -1.53 7.32
C GLY A 241 -2.52 -0.84 8.68
N ARG A 242 -2.02 -1.51 9.72
CA ARG A 242 -1.80 -0.93 11.06
C ARG A 242 -0.77 0.19 11.05
N ALA A 243 0.27 0.08 10.22
CA ALA A 243 1.24 1.15 10.01
C ALA A 243 0.57 2.42 9.46
N VAL A 244 -0.29 2.29 8.43
CA VAL A 244 -1.04 3.41 7.86
C VAL A 244 -2.01 4.01 8.89
N ALA A 245 -2.76 3.19 9.61
CA ALA A 245 -3.70 3.67 10.63
C ALA A 245 -2.97 4.43 11.76
N ALA A 246 -1.79 3.95 12.18
CA ALA A 246 -0.97 4.63 13.19
C ALA A 246 -0.45 5.99 12.70
N LEU A 247 0.07 6.06 11.46
CA LEU A 247 0.48 7.34 10.85
C LEU A 247 -0.70 8.32 10.74
N ALA A 248 -1.87 7.83 10.32
CA ALA A 248 -3.08 8.67 10.18
C ALA A 248 -3.61 9.20 11.51
N ALA A 249 -3.38 8.47 12.61
CA ALA A 249 -3.77 8.86 13.96
C ALA A 249 -2.73 9.76 14.66
N ASP A 250 -1.52 9.86 14.14
CA ASP A 250 -0.41 10.57 14.77
C ASP A 250 -0.47 12.08 14.51
N PRO A 251 -0.69 12.93 15.54
CA PRO A 251 -0.67 14.38 15.37
C PRO A 251 0.70 14.93 14.98
N GLY A 252 1.78 14.19 15.23
CA GLY A 252 3.16 14.55 14.91
C GLY A 252 3.68 13.93 13.60
N VAL A 253 2.80 13.43 12.71
CA VAL A 253 3.17 12.70 11.49
C VAL A 253 4.08 13.51 10.55
N SER A 254 4.04 14.83 10.62
CA SER A 254 4.87 15.72 9.79
C SER A 254 6.38 15.52 9.97
N ARG A 255 6.84 14.92 11.08
CA ARG A 255 8.25 14.56 11.28
C ARG A 255 8.76 13.52 10.26
N PHE A 256 7.86 12.84 9.60
CA PHE A 256 8.18 11.85 8.56
C PHE A 256 8.09 12.39 7.13
N ALA A 257 7.76 13.66 6.93
CA ALA A 257 7.58 14.23 5.60
C ALA A 257 8.76 13.92 4.67
N GLY A 258 8.47 13.40 3.49
CA GLY A 258 9.44 13.04 2.46
C GLY A 258 10.27 11.79 2.74
N ARG A 259 9.97 11.05 3.81
CA ARG A 259 10.71 9.82 4.14
C ARG A 259 10.10 8.59 3.48
N ALA A 260 10.97 7.65 3.11
CA ALA A 260 10.57 6.27 2.86
C ALA A 260 10.55 5.53 4.20
N LEU A 261 9.40 4.98 4.54
CA LEU A 261 9.11 4.28 5.78
C LEU A 261 8.78 2.82 5.48
N SER A 262 8.86 1.98 6.50
CA SER A 262 8.53 0.57 6.38
C SER A 262 7.61 0.11 7.52
N SER A 263 6.78 -0.91 7.25
CA SER A 263 5.86 -1.50 8.23
C SER A 263 6.59 -1.92 9.51
N TRP A 264 7.76 -2.53 9.39
CA TRP A 264 8.57 -3.01 10.52
C TRP A 264 9.20 -1.88 11.34
N VAL A 265 9.59 -0.76 10.73
CA VAL A 265 10.09 0.42 11.45
C VAL A 265 8.95 1.08 12.21
N LEU A 266 7.79 1.24 11.57
CA LEU A 266 6.62 1.83 12.19
C LEU A 266 6.02 0.93 13.30
N ALA A 267 6.14 -0.40 13.17
CA ALA A 267 5.74 -1.31 14.24
C ALA A 267 6.58 -1.14 15.51
N ARG A 268 7.87 -0.83 15.37
CA ARG A 268 8.71 -0.48 16.52
C ARG A 268 8.36 0.90 17.10
N GLU A 269 8.09 1.87 16.23
CA GLU A 269 7.75 3.26 16.63
C GLU A 269 6.42 3.32 17.38
N TYR A 270 5.38 2.65 16.86
CA TYR A 270 4.00 2.72 17.37
C TYR A 270 3.57 1.53 18.24
N GLY A 271 4.38 0.48 18.32
CA GLY A 271 4.15 -0.65 19.21
C GLY A 271 3.10 -1.66 18.74
N PHE A 272 2.64 -1.62 17.49
CA PHE A 272 1.69 -2.60 16.96
C PHE A 272 2.37 -3.92 16.55
N THR A 273 1.56 -4.96 16.36
CA THR A 273 1.99 -6.30 15.92
C THR A 273 1.23 -6.69 14.65
N ASP A 274 1.63 -7.77 14.00
CA ASP A 274 0.84 -8.42 12.95
C ASP A 274 -0.36 -9.17 13.54
N ALA A 275 -1.19 -9.78 12.70
CA ALA A 275 -2.42 -10.48 13.08
C ALA A 275 -2.15 -11.67 14.05
N ASP A 276 -1.00 -12.33 13.89
CA ASP A 276 -0.56 -13.44 14.75
C ASP A 276 0.19 -12.99 16.03
N GLY A 277 0.27 -11.70 16.29
CA GLY A 277 0.98 -11.11 17.42
C GLY A 277 2.48 -10.95 17.22
N SER A 278 3.05 -11.38 16.09
CA SER A 278 4.45 -11.21 15.75
C SER A 278 4.77 -9.78 15.26
N ARG A 279 6.05 -9.49 15.09
CA ARG A 279 6.56 -8.24 14.50
C ARG A 279 7.58 -8.54 13.41
N PRO A 280 7.15 -9.00 12.22
CA PRO A 280 8.07 -9.30 11.14
C PRO A 280 8.98 -8.11 10.85
N ASP A 281 10.29 -8.34 10.85
CA ASP A 281 11.32 -7.32 10.55
C ASP A 281 12.04 -7.70 9.26
N TRP A 282 11.38 -7.46 8.12
CA TRP A 282 11.92 -7.74 6.80
C TRP A 282 13.22 -7.00 6.54
N GLY A 283 13.33 -5.74 6.96
CA GLY A 283 14.53 -4.94 6.73
C GLY A 283 15.77 -5.52 7.42
N ARG A 284 15.62 -6.01 8.64
CA ARG A 284 16.71 -6.68 9.34
C ARG A 284 17.04 -8.04 8.72
N TRP A 285 16.03 -8.82 8.35
CA TRP A 285 16.23 -10.08 7.62
C TRP A 285 16.96 -9.84 6.30
N PHE A 286 16.52 -8.86 5.53
CA PHE A 286 17.13 -8.54 4.24
C PHE A 286 18.62 -8.19 4.39
N ALA A 287 18.97 -7.35 5.37
CA ALA A 287 20.36 -6.99 5.64
C ALA A 287 21.20 -8.17 6.13
N ASP A 288 20.68 -8.94 7.11
CA ASP A 288 21.43 -9.98 7.80
C ASP A 288 21.54 -11.29 6.99
N VAL A 289 20.60 -11.55 6.08
CA VAL A 289 20.50 -12.83 5.34
C VAL A 289 20.69 -12.59 3.84
N VAL A 290 19.83 -11.77 3.22
CA VAL A 290 19.83 -11.60 1.74
C VAL A 290 21.10 -10.87 1.30
N GLN A 291 21.36 -9.65 1.80
CA GLN A 291 22.53 -8.86 1.42
C GLN A 291 23.84 -9.50 1.90
N ALA A 292 23.80 -10.16 3.06
CA ALA A 292 24.98 -10.87 3.59
C ALA A 292 25.28 -12.20 2.87
N GLY A 293 24.41 -12.63 1.94
CA GLY A 293 24.58 -13.89 1.19
C GLY A 293 24.56 -15.14 2.09
N ARG A 294 23.83 -15.08 3.20
CA ARG A 294 23.69 -16.24 4.09
C ARG A 294 22.65 -17.21 3.55
N ASP A 295 22.86 -18.49 3.81
CA ASP A 295 21.86 -19.50 3.58
C ASP A 295 20.63 -19.25 4.49
N PRO A 296 19.46 -18.91 3.93
CA PRO A 296 18.27 -18.62 4.74
C PRO A 296 17.77 -19.82 5.56
N GLU A 297 18.04 -21.06 5.10
CA GLU A 297 17.66 -22.26 5.85
C GLU A 297 18.53 -22.47 7.10
N ALA A 298 19.74 -21.91 7.13
CA ALA A 298 20.64 -21.96 8.28
C ALA A 298 20.35 -20.88 9.34
N VAL A 299 19.40 -19.97 9.10
CA VAL A 299 19.08 -18.87 10.00
C VAL A 299 17.72 -19.10 10.68
N ASP A 300 17.69 -19.03 12.01
CA ASP A 300 16.43 -19.12 12.77
C ASP A 300 15.55 -17.88 12.50
N PRO A 301 14.40 -18.04 11.79
CA PRO A 301 13.53 -16.93 11.44
C PRO A 301 12.80 -16.31 12.64
N SER A 302 12.69 -17.03 13.77
CA SER A 302 12.02 -16.51 14.97
C SER A 302 12.67 -15.25 15.54
N ARG A 303 13.94 -15.00 15.22
CA ARG A 303 14.69 -13.81 15.63
C ARG A 303 14.26 -12.52 14.91
N TYR A 304 13.46 -12.68 13.88
CA TYR A 304 13.02 -11.58 12.98
C TYR A 304 11.49 -11.41 12.96
N ARG A 305 10.82 -12.03 13.93
CA ARG A 305 9.34 -11.95 14.07
C ARG A 305 8.89 -11.51 15.46
#